data_ae07ae6d014edce254015b2d93b2e2db
#
_entry.id   ae07ae6d014edce254015b2d93b2e2db
#
_cell.length_a   1.000
_cell.length_b   1.000
_cell.length_c   1.000
_cell.angle_alpha   90.00
_cell.angle_beta   90.00
_cell.angle_gamma   90.00
#
_symmetry.space_group_name_H-M   'P 1'
#
loop_
_entity.id
_entity.type
_entity.pdbx_description
1 polymer ?
#
loop_
_entity_poly.entity_id
_entity_poly.type
_entity_poly.pdbx_seq_one_letter_code
_entity_poly.pdbx_strand_id
1 'polypeptide(L)'
;MNAIILTAIWGIVMMFGGVFFKARATPKYWAIGGIVLIIIANCLELISGEPFALKAGGAFFEIDVRSMLSFNSFNLTFITVALVCTLLFFLLSGRDIEKVGPNVSEYFALIFFVLCGLCLAATFNTLLILFLGIEILSIPLYILTGSDKRNLKSNEAALKYFLMGSFSTGIMLMGIAFLYGGNSEGSFFINNINLGEGKMPVMIAIGMVFIMIALSFKVSAAPFHFWTPDVYDGAPTVFTSFMATIVKIGGFIAFIRLFENSFGKVHGQWQMLIALITAATLFIGNLTAVFQQSVKRMLAYSSIAQAGFMLLAIFALNDTAKEGLVLYSAAYSLATIGLFAILIKMHDYTIDGFNGLAKQQPVLAVTAAIFLLSLTGIPLTAGFQGKFYMLTAALRDGHQHWLVLFAVLCAAVSAYYYFKIIQAMFFKEGSQHIQTDGSIGIGDDITPAFKLLLIITAVLIIVLGLFPSLITEWVHYYNL
;
A
#
# COMPACT_ATOMS: atom_id res chain seq x y z
N MET A 1 12.55 14.77 4.70
CA MET A 1 13.95 14.35 4.66
C MET A 1 14.32 13.47 5.85
N ASN A 2 13.87 13.81 7.04
CA ASN A 2 14.15 13.04 8.27
C ASN A 2 13.70 11.57 8.16
N ALA A 3 12.51 11.31 7.61
CA ALA A 3 12.01 9.95 7.44
C ALA A 3 12.90 9.10 6.53
N ILE A 4 13.46 9.65 5.44
CA ILE A 4 14.36 8.94 4.52
C ILE A 4 15.64 8.52 5.26
N ILE A 5 16.29 9.47 5.93
CA ILE A 5 17.57 9.23 6.62
C ILE A 5 17.37 8.24 7.78
N LEU A 6 16.35 8.46 8.59
CA LEU A 6 16.10 7.62 9.77
C LEU A 6 15.67 6.20 9.38
N THR A 7 14.86 6.02 8.35
CA THR A 7 14.51 4.67 7.87
C THR A 7 15.73 3.93 7.35
N ALA A 8 16.62 4.58 6.60
CA ALA A 8 17.86 3.99 6.12
C ALA A 8 18.79 3.60 7.30
N ILE A 9 19.03 4.53 8.23
CA ILE A 9 19.87 4.27 9.43
C ILE A 9 19.27 3.14 10.26
N TRP A 10 17.96 3.17 10.52
CA TRP A 10 17.31 2.13 11.33
C TRP A 10 17.32 0.77 10.64
N GLY A 11 17.20 0.73 9.30
CA GLY A 11 17.39 -0.47 8.51
C GLY A 11 18.78 -1.09 8.71
N ILE A 12 19.83 -0.25 8.68
CA ILE A 12 21.22 -0.68 8.94
C ILE A 12 21.37 -1.18 10.39
N VAL A 13 20.86 -0.45 11.37
CA VAL A 13 20.90 -0.85 12.79
C VAL A 13 20.21 -2.20 12.99
N MET A 14 19.05 -2.40 12.39
CA MET A 14 18.33 -3.68 12.48
C MET A 14 19.07 -4.82 11.76
N MET A 15 19.75 -4.53 10.64
CA MET A 15 20.53 -5.54 9.91
C MET A 15 21.69 -6.06 10.75
N PHE A 16 22.42 -5.18 11.45
CA PHE A 16 23.47 -5.58 12.38
C PHE A 16 22.92 -6.07 13.73
N GLY A 17 21.68 -5.76 14.05
CA GLY A 17 21.01 -6.18 15.28
C GLY A 17 20.99 -7.70 15.48
N GLY A 18 20.95 -8.49 14.38
CA GLY A 18 21.02 -9.96 14.42
C GLY A 18 22.29 -10.50 15.11
N VAL A 19 23.38 -9.73 15.13
CA VAL A 19 24.63 -10.07 15.84
C VAL A 19 24.53 -9.80 17.34
N PHE A 20 23.80 -8.75 17.73
CA PHE A 20 23.72 -8.27 19.11
C PHE A 20 22.51 -8.83 19.88
N PHE A 21 21.40 -9.10 19.19
CA PHE A 21 20.17 -9.55 19.84
C PHE A 21 20.19 -11.08 20.06
N LYS A 22 20.37 -11.49 21.29
CA LYS A 22 20.33 -12.92 21.68
C LYS A 22 18.91 -13.51 21.73
N ALA A 23 17.90 -12.71 22.06
CA ALA A 23 16.51 -13.15 22.15
C ALA A 23 15.72 -12.82 20.88
N ARG A 24 14.95 -13.77 20.35
CA ARG A 24 14.15 -13.61 19.12
C ARG A 24 13.11 -12.50 19.19
N ALA A 25 12.58 -12.19 20.38
CA ALA A 25 11.56 -11.14 20.57
C ALA A 25 12.15 -9.72 20.63
N THR A 26 13.45 -9.54 20.88
CA THR A 26 14.10 -8.23 21.02
C THR A 26 13.98 -7.37 19.74
N PRO A 27 14.22 -7.88 18.52
CA PRO A 27 14.13 -7.10 17.28
C PRO A 27 12.78 -6.40 17.09
N LYS A 28 11.68 -7.02 17.49
CA LYS A 28 10.35 -6.41 17.40
C LYS A 28 10.24 -5.12 18.19
N TYR A 29 10.72 -5.10 19.45
CA TYR A 29 10.63 -3.90 20.28
C TYR A 29 11.54 -2.77 19.78
N TRP A 30 12.72 -3.10 19.24
CA TRP A 30 13.59 -2.14 18.58
C TRP A 30 12.96 -1.59 17.31
N ALA A 31 12.30 -2.43 16.51
CA ALA A 31 11.58 -1.98 15.32
C ALA A 31 10.42 -1.04 15.68
N ILE A 32 9.64 -1.36 16.74
CA ILE A 32 8.57 -0.47 17.23
C ILE A 32 9.15 0.86 17.73
N GLY A 33 10.24 0.85 18.50
CA GLY A 33 10.91 2.07 18.94
C GLY A 33 11.38 2.93 17.78
N GLY A 34 12.00 2.30 16.77
CA GLY A 34 12.46 2.98 15.56
C GLY A 34 11.35 3.64 14.77
N ILE A 35 10.26 2.91 14.49
CA ILE A 35 9.16 3.47 13.71
C ILE A 35 8.47 4.63 14.46
N VAL A 36 8.35 4.57 15.77
CA VAL A 36 7.80 5.67 16.61
C VAL A 36 8.69 6.92 16.49
N LEU A 37 10.01 6.77 16.61
CA LEU A 37 10.94 7.89 16.43
C LEU A 37 10.83 8.51 15.04
N ILE A 38 10.71 7.68 14.00
CA ILE A 38 10.57 8.15 12.61
C ILE A 38 9.25 8.89 12.42
N ILE A 39 8.14 8.41 13.00
CA ILE A 39 6.84 9.11 12.97
C ILE A 39 6.97 10.48 13.63
N ILE A 40 7.54 10.56 14.83
CA ILE A 40 7.73 11.84 15.53
C ILE A 40 8.56 12.80 14.68
N ALA A 41 9.68 12.34 14.11
CA ALA A 41 10.55 13.16 13.28
C ALA A 41 9.85 13.66 12.01
N ASN A 42 9.01 12.83 11.38
CA ASN A 42 8.23 13.21 10.19
C ASN A 42 7.08 14.19 10.54
N CYS A 43 6.41 13.99 11.66
CA CYS A 43 5.38 14.93 12.14
C CYS A 43 5.99 16.29 12.52
N LEU A 44 7.17 16.32 13.14
CA LEU A 44 7.87 17.57 13.41
C LEU A 44 8.27 18.29 12.13
N GLU A 45 8.72 17.57 11.11
CA GLU A 45 9.01 18.12 9.77
C GLU A 45 7.73 18.66 9.11
N LEU A 46 6.60 17.95 9.25
CA LEU A 46 5.29 18.37 8.74
C LEU A 46 4.78 19.65 9.43
N ILE A 47 5.04 19.84 10.72
CA ILE A 47 4.59 21.03 11.47
C ILE A 47 5.55 22.22 11.29
N SER A 48 6.88 21.97 11.27
CA SER A 48 7.89 23.02 11.20
C SER A 48 8.17 23.53 9.78
N GLY A 49 7.82 22.76 8.75
CA GLY A 49 8.20 23.01 7.36
C GLY A 49 9.69 22.85 7.05
N GLU A 50 10.52 22.54 8.05
CA GLU A 50 11.97 22.42 7.90
C GLU A 50 12.51 21.07 8.41
N PRO A 51 13.33 20.36 7.63
CA PRO A 51 13.96 19.13 8.07
C PRO A 51 15.09 19.39 9.08
N PHE A 52 15.08 18.67 10.20
CA PHE A 52 16.13 18.74 11.24
C PHE A 52 17.53 18.45 10.72
N ALA A 53 17.63 17.51 9.80
CA ALA A 53 18.91 17.03 9.26
C ALA A 53 19.70 18.10 8.50
N LEU A 54 19.04 19.15 7.97
CA LEU A 54 19.73 20.25 7.27
C LEU A 54 20.31 21.29 8.23
N LYS A 55 19.79 21.39 9.47
CA LYS A 55 20.37 22.28 10.50
C LYS A 55 21.63 21.70 11.15
N ALA A 56 21.79 20.38 11.16
CA ALA A 56 22.93 19.69 11.75
C ALA A 56 24.09 19.46 10.76
N GLY A 57 23.85 19.57 9.45
CA GLY A 57 24.81 19.28 8.39
C GLY A 57 25.47 20.54 7.84
N GLY A 58 26.42 21.12 8.58
CA GLY A 58 27.40 22.01 7.97
C GLY A 58 28.22 21.23 6.94
N ALA A 59 28.20 21.71 5.71
CA ALA A 59 29.26 21.64 4.67
C ALA A 59 30.01 20.32 4.36
N PHE A 60 29.54 19.12 4.74
CA PHE A 60 30.26 17.88 4.38
C PHE A 60 29.96 17.38 2.95
N PHE A 61 28.81 17.74 2.36
CA PHE A 61 28.50 17.46 0.97
C PHE A 61 27.72 18.63 0.36
N GLU A 62 28.32 19.33 -0.60
CA GLU A 62 27.68 20.36 -1.44
C GLU A 62 26.71 19.75 -2.48
N ILE A 63 26.08 18.61 -2.18
CA ILE A 63 25.07 18.04 -3.05
C ILE A 63 23.76 18.76 -2.76
N ASP A 64 23.21 19.47 -3.74
CA ASP A 64 21.89 20.10 -3.65
C ASP A 64 20.78 19.04 -3.69
N VAL A 65 20.60 18.36 -2.58
CA VAL A 65 19.54 17.35 -2.39
C VAL A 65 18.15 17.98 -2.49
N ARG A 66 18.03 19.30 -2.25
CA ARG A 66 16.73 20.02 -2.30
C ARG A 66 16.17 20.10 -3.71
N SER A 67 17.00 20.18 -4.74
CA SER A 67 16.54 20.15 -6.13
C SER A 67 16.01 18.77 -6.54
N MET A 68 16.57 17.68 -5.98
CA MET A 68 16.23 16.30 -6.34
C MET A 68 15.01 15.75 -5.56
N LEU A 69 14.68 16.34 -4.42
CA LEU A 69 13.60 15.93 -3.52
C LEU A 69 12.67 17.12 -3.25
N SER A 70 11.37 16.86 -3.17
CA SER A 70 10.32 17.84 -2.86
C SER A 70 9.55 17.42 -1.62
N PHE A 71 9.54 18.29 -0.60
CA PHE A 71 8.84 18.07 0.67
C PHE A 71 7.69 19.07 0.77
N ASN A 72 6.47 18.58 0.57
CA ASN A 72 5.24 19.34 0.76
C ASN A 72 4.30 18.61 1.73
N SER A 73 3.25 19.27 2.19
CA SER A 73 2.30 18.72 3.16
C SER A 73 1.66 17.42 2.67
N PHE A 74 1.30 17.34 1.39
CA PHE A 74 0.73 16.13 0.79
C PHE A 74 1.68 14.94 0.92
N ASN A 75 2.95 15.11 0.55
CA ASN A 75 3.94 14.05 0.58
C ASN A 75 4.22 13.58 2.02
N LEU A 76 4.40 14.53 2.96
CA LEU A 76 4.69 14.23 4.35
C LEU A 76 3.50 13.58 5.06
N THR A 77 2.27 14.01 4.74
CA THR A 77 1.04 13.36 5.26
C THR A 77 0.93 11.93 4.76
N PHE A 78 1.21 11.70 3.48
CA PHE A 78 1.18 10.36 2.90
C PHE A 78 2.22 9.42 3.55
N ILE A 79 3.44 9.93 3.78
CA ILE A 79 4.49 9.22 4.52
C ILE A 79 4.03 8.92 5.95
N THR A 80 3.41 9.90 6.64
CA THR A 80 2.88 9.69 8.00
C THR A 80 1.87 8.55 8.03
N VAL A 81 0.92 8.52 7.10
CA VAL A 81 -0.06 7.43 6.98
C VAL A 81 0.64 6.07 6.80
N ALA A 82 1.63 5.98 5.92
CA ALA A 82 2.37 4.74 5.69
C ALA A 82 3.15 4.28 6.94
N LEU A 83 3.77 5.21 7.67
CA LEU A 83 4.52 4.94 8.90
C LEU A 83 3.59 4.49 10.04
N VAL A 84 2.43 5.16 10.22
CA VAL A 84 1.43 4.77 11.24
C VAL A 84 0.84 3.40 10.93
N CYS A 85 0.54 3.11 9.66
CA CYS A 85 0.09 1.77 9.24
C CYS A 85 1.18 0.72 9.49
N THR A 86 2.46 1.05 9.29
CA THR A 86 3.58 0.14 9.60
C THR A 86 3.73 -0.10 11.10
N LEU A 87 3.53 0.94 11.93
CA LEU A 87 3.51 0.76 13.39
C LEU A 87 2.41 -0.22 13.79
N LEU A 88 1.20 -0.04 13.26
CA LEU A 88 0.08 -0.94 13.52
C LEU A 88 0.39 -2.38 13.04
N PHE A 89 1.01 -2.53 11.87
CA PHE A 89 1.47 -3.81 11.37
C PHE A 89 2.48 -4.47 12.33
N PHE A 90 3.46 -3.74 12.86
CA PHE A 90 4.40 -4.27 13.85
C PHE A 90 3.72 -4.66 15.17
N LEU A 91 2.75 -3.89 15.62
CA LEU A 91 2.02 -4.18 16.86
C LEU A 91 1.15 -5.43 16.72
N LEU A 92 0.42 -5.58 15.61
CA LEU A 92 -0.50 -6.70 15.38
C LEU A 92 0.22 -7.98 14.95
N SER A 93 1.18 -7.87 14.02
CA SER A 93 1.77 -9.03 13.33
C SER A 93 3.27 -9.23 13.61
N GLY A 94 3.90 -8.39 14.43
CA GLY A 94 5.34 -8.47 14.68
C GLY A 94 5.82 -9.78 15.32
N ARG A 95 4.97 -10.45 16.12
CA ARG A 95 5.28 -11.78 16.66
C ARG A 95 5.21 -12.89 15.60
N ASP A 96 4.40 -12.70 14.58
CA ASP A 96 4.22 -13.70 13.53
C ASP A 96 5.39 -13.67 12.53
N ILE A 97 6.12 -12.54 12.44
CA ILE A 97 7.40 -12.44 11.72
C ILE A 97 8.44 -13.40 12.34
N GLU A 98 8.44 -13.57 13.67
CA GLU A 98 9.35 -14.48 14.39
C GLU A 98 9.14 -15.96 14.00
N LYS A 99 7.95 -16.32 13.49
CA LYS A 99 7.59 -17.69 13.09
C LYS A 99 8.03 -18.04 11.68
N VAL A 100 8.30 -17.04 10.82
CA VAL A 100 8.66 -17.27 9.41
C VAL A 100 10.04 -17.88 9.27
N GLY A 101 11.01 -17.46 10.09
CA GLY A 101 12.37 -18.00 9.99
C GLY A 101 13.29 -17.49 11.13
N PRO A 102 14.56 -17.90 11.12
CA PRO A 102 15.52 -17.55 12.19
C PRO A 102 15.99 -16.08 12.13
N ASN A 103 15.97 -15.45 10.95
CA ASN A 103 16.61 -14.16 10.68
C ASN A 103 15.67 -12.99 10.95
N VAL A 104 15.05 -12.93 12.13
CA VAL A 104 13.99 -11.98 12.50
C VAL A 104 14.44 -10.54 12.35
N SER A 105 15.67 -10.20 12.80
CA SER A 105 16.21 -8.85 12.73
C SER A 105 16.38 -8.38 11.28
N GLU A 106 16.83 -9.27 10.40
CA GLU A 106 16.99 -8.98 8.97
C GLU A 106 15.65 -8.73 8.29
N TYR A 107 14.58 -9.45 8.68
CA TYR A 107 13.23 -9.19 8.15
C TYR A 107 12.74 -7.78 8.51
N PHE A 108 12.96 -7.34 9.74
CA PHE A 108 12.64 -5.95 10.13
C PHE A 108 13.53 -4.95 9.40
N ALA A 109 14.82 -5.24 9.20
CA ALA A 109 15.73 -4.39 8.42
C ALA A 109 15.21 -4.19 6.99
N LEU A 110 14.80 -5.27 6.32
CA LEU A 110 14.23 -5.22 4.97
C LEU A 110 12.96 -4.36 4.91
N ILE A 111 12.09 -4.44 5.94
CA ILE A 111 10.91 -3.57 6.03
C ILE A 111 11.31 -2.09 6.14
N PHE A 112 12.34 -1.73 6.93
CA PHE A 112 12.82 -0.35 6.99
C PHE A 112 13.43 0.13 5.66
N PHE A 113 14.11 -0.73 4.91
CA PHE A 113 14.56 -0.37 3.56
C PHE A 113 13.39 -0.17 2.60
N VAL A 114 12.31 -0.98 2.68
CA VAL A 114 11.08 -0.73 1.93
C VAL A 114 10.52 0.66 2.27
N LEU A 115 10.47 1.03 3.55
CA LEU A 115 10.00 2.35 3.97
C LEU A 115 10.90 3.49 3.47
N CYS A 116 12.22 3.29 3.41
CA CYS A 116 13.15 4.24 2.81
C CYS A 116 12.81 4.45 1.32
N GLY A 117 12.62 3.36 0.57
CA GLY A 117 12.20 3.41 -0.83
C GLY A 117 10.85 4.11 -1.02
N LEU A 118 9.88 3.86 -0.12
CA LEU A 118 8.58 4.54 -0.12
C LEU A 118 8.74 6.04 0.10
N CYS A 119 9.56 6.46 1.06
CA CYS A 119 9.82 7.87 1.33
C CYS A 119 10.48 8.57 0.13
N LEU A 120 11.43 7.92 -0.55
CA LEU A 120 12.01 8.43 -1.79
C LEU A 120 10.97 8.52 -2.91
N ALA A 121 10.14 7.47 -3.08
CA ALA A 121 9.05 7.45 -4.05
C ALA A 121 7.93 8.45 -3.74
N ALA A 122 7.81 8.90 -2.49
CA ALA A 122 6.88 9.96 -2.08
C ALA A 122 7.44 11.38 -2.29
N THR A 123 8.76 11.56 -2.34
CA THR A 123 9.39 12.90 -2.34
C THR A 123 10.23 13.19 -3.57
N PHE A 124 10.33 12.28 -4.54
CA PHE A 124 11.14 12.47 -5.74
C PHE A 124 10.79 13.77 -6.51
N ASN A 125 11.78 14.42 -7.07
CA ASN A 125 11.65 15.54 -8.00
C ASN A 125 12.38 15.27 -9.33
N THR A 126 13.04 14.11 -9.41
CA THR A 126 13.70 13.63 -10.62
C THR A 126 13.28 12.20 -10.94
N LEU A 127 13.27 11.84 -12.22
CA LEU A 127 12.94 10.49 -12.67
C LEU A 127 13.94 9.43 -12.15
N LEU A 128 15.21 9.83 -11.89
CA LEU A 128 16.21 8.94 -11.31
C LEU A 128 15.91 8.59 -9.85
N ILE A 129 15.48 9.57 -9.04
CA ILE A 129 15.08 9.32 -7.64
C ILE A 129 13.78 8.49 -7.60
N LEU A 130 12.85 8.72 -8.52
CA LEU A 130 11.66 7.85 -8.66
C LEU A 130 12.08 6.40 -8.91
N PHE A 131 12.97 6.16 -9.87
CA PHE A 131 13.48 4.83 -10.17
C PHE A 131 14.16 4.19 -8.95
N LEU A 132 15.09 4.90 -8.30
CA LEU A 132 15.78 4.42 -7.10
C LEU A 132 14.79 4.12 -5.96
N GLY A 133 13.81 4.99 -5.74
CA GLY A 133 12.77 4.77 -4.72
C GLY A 133 11.97 3.49 -4.97
N ILE A 134 11.57 3.25 -6.22
CA ILE A 134 10.84 2.03 -6.62
C ILE A 134 11.73 0.78 -6.50
N GLU A 135 13.02 0.84 -6.81
CA GLU A 135 13.94 -0.29 -6.68
C GLU A 135 14.23 -0.62 -5.20
N ILE A 136 14.56 0.39 -4.39
CA ILE A 136 14.80 0.22 -2.95
C ILE A 136 13.54 -0.31 -2.23
N LEU A 137 12.34 0.07 -2.70
CA LEU A 137 11.09 -0.49 -2.20
C LEU A 137 10.92 -1.95 -2.62
N SER A 138 11.32 -2.34 -3.83
CA SER A 138 10.95 -3.62 -4.45
C SER A 138 11.90 -4.76 -4.11
N ILE A 139 13.21 -4.55 -4.13
CA ILE A 139 14.21 -5.60 -3.90
C ILE A 139 14.04 -6.30 -2.55
N PRO A 140 13.85 -5.58 -1.43
CA PRO A 140 13.60 -6.24 -0.14
C PRO A 140 12.33 -7.08 -0.13
N LEU A 141 11.31 -6.70 -0.91
CA LEU A 141 10.06 -7.46 -0.99
C LEU A 141 10.22 -8.79 -1.72
N TYR A 142 11.09 -8.85 -2.74
CA TYR A 142 11.41 -10.11 -3.39
C TYR A 142 12.01 -11.11 -2.40
N ILE A 143 12.88 -10.63 -1.51
CA ILE A 143 13.52 -11.43 -0.44
C ILE A 143 12.47 -11.84 0.61
N LEU A 144 11.63 -10.91 1.08
CA LEU A 144 10.59 -11.19 2.08
C LEU A 144 9.56 -12.20 1.56
N THR A 145 9.22 -12.16 0.26
CA THR A 145 8.31 -13.13 -0.37
C THR A 145 8.86 -14.55 -0.31
N GLY A 146 10.16 -14.74 -0.51
CA GLY A 146 10.86 -16.04 -0.46
C GLY A 146 11.46 -16.39 0.90
N SER A 147 11.07 -15.71 1.98
CA SER A 147 11.70 -15.89 3.31
C SER A 147 11.39 -17.23 3.97
N ASP A 148 10.28 -17.89 3.64
CA ASP A 148 10.00 -19.27 4.04
C ASP A 148 10.62 -20.25 3.03
N LYS A 149 11.92 -20.48 3.19
CA LYS A 149 12.75 -21.27 2.26
C LYS A 149 12.30 -22.74 2.13
N ARG A 150 11.55 -23.28 3.10
CA ARG A 150 11.06 -24.66 3.09
C ARG A 150 9.75 -24.80 2.32
N ASN A 151 9.06 -23.73 2.08
CA ASN A 151 7.78 -23.70 1.38
C ASN A 151 8.00 -23.44 -0.12
N LEU A 152 7.72 -24.45 -0.94
CA LEU A 152 7.85 -24.36 -2.40
C LEU A 152 6.99 -23.25 -3.00
N LYS A 153 5.80 -22.97 -2.45
CA LYS A 153 4.94 -21.88 -2.89
C LYS A 153 5.59 -20.52 -2.64
N SER A 154 6.28 -20.34 -1.50
CA SER A 154 7.01 -19.10 -1.19
C SER A 154 8.18 -18.89 -2.16
N ASN A 155 8.93 -19.93 -2.48
CA ASN A 155 10.03 -19.87 -3.43
C ASN A 155 9.54 -19.55 -4.87
N GLU A 156 8.45 -20.20 -5.31
CA GLU A 156 7.82 -19.92 -6.60
C GLU A 156 7.29 -18.48 -6.67
N ALA A 157 6.61 -18.02 -5.61
CA ALA A 157 6.10 -16.66 -5.51
C ALA A 157 7.23 -15.62 -5.59
N ALA A 158 8.35 -15.87 -4.89
CA ALA A 158 9.52 -14.99 -4.94
C ALA A 158 10.13 -14.92 -6.35
N LEU A 159 10.28 -16.05 -7.02
CA LEU A 159 10.80 -16.10 -8.38
C LEU A 159 9.89 -15.36 -9.36
N LYS A 160 8.57 -15.60 -9.32
CA LYS A 160 7.59 -14.89 -10.14
C LYS A 160 7.65 -13.39 -9.89
N TYR A 161 7.69 -12.98 -8.62
CA TYR A 161 7.69 -11.57 -8.25
C TYR A 161 8.97 -10.87 -8.72
N PHE A 162 10.13 -11.51 -8.54
CA PHE A 162 11.41 -11.00 -9.00
C PHE A 162 11.47 -10.85 -10.53
N LEU A 163 11.13 -11.90 -11.29
CA LEU A 163 11.22 -11.87 -12.75
C LEU A 163 10.26 -10.84 -13.36
N MET A 164 9.00 -10.85 -12.93
CA MET A 164 8.00 -9.91 -13.45
C MET A 164 8.26 -8.48 -12.97
N GLY A 165 8.74 -8.31 -11.74
CA GLY A 165 9.11 -7.03 -11.17
C GLY A 165 10.29 -6.40 -11.89
N SER A 166 11.37 -7.16 -12.12
CA SER A 166 12.55 -6.69 -12.86
C SER A 166 12.22 -6.34 -14.31
N PHE A 167 11.33 -7.12 -14.96
CA PHE A 167 10.85 -6.76 -16.29
C PHE A 167 10.09 -5.43 -16.29
N SER A 168 9.19 -5.22 -15.32
CA SER A 168 8.47 -3.96 -15.17
C SER A 168 9.41 -2.77 -14.92
N THR A 169 10.48 -2.97 -14.17
CA THR A 169 11.48 -1.93 -13.91
C THR A 169 12.31 -1.63 -15.17
N GLY A 170 12.58 -2.65 -16.00
CA GLY A 170 13.19 -2.45 -17.31
C GLY A 170 12.32 -1.59 -18.24
N ILE A 171 10.99 -1.81 -18.25
CA ILE A 171 10.03 -0.95 -18.95
C ILE A 171 10.07 0.48 -18.41
N MET A 172 10.16 0.66 -17.09
CA MET A 172 10.26 1.97 -16.46
C MET A 172 11.52 2.72 -16.90
N LEU A 173 12.69 2.05 -16.90
CA LEU A 173 13.95 2.62 -17.38
C LEU A 173 13.88 3.02 -18.84
N MET A 174 13.28 2.18 -19.69
CA MET A 174 13.04 2.53 -21.11
C MET A 174 12.15 3.77 -21.22
N GLY A 175 11.09 3.87 -20.40
CA GLY A 175 10.22 5.06 -20.34
C GLY A 175 11.01 6.31 -19.96
N ILE A 176 11.87 6.23 -18.94
CA ILE A 176 12.75 7.32 -18.51
C ILE A 176 13.70 7.73 -19.64
N ALA A 177 14.30 6.75 -20.35
CA ALA A 177 15.19 7.02 -21.48
C ALA A 177 14.48 7.77 -22.61
N PHE A 178 13.24 7.40 -22.95
CA PHE A 178 12.41 8.12 -23.93
C PHE A 178 12.07 9.54 -23.48
N LEU A 179 11.71 9.74 -22.20
CA LEU A 179 11.42 11.08 -21.68
C LEU A 179 12.68 11.97 -21.71
N TYR A 180 13.83 11.43 -21.30
CA TYR A 180 15.11 12.13 -21.35
C TYR A 180 15.53 12.48 -22.78
N GLY A 181 15.48 11.50 -23.69
CA GLY A 181 15.87 11.70 -25.10
C GLY A 181 14.89 12.57 -25.90
N GLY A 182 13.60 12.61 -25.52
CA GLY A 182 12.59 13.48 -26.12
C GLY A 182 12.62 14.92 -25.57
N ASN A 183 13.37 15.17 -24.49
CA ASN A 183 13.52 16.48 -23.91
C ASN A 183 14.76 17.18 -24.47
N SER A 184 14.58 18.30 -25.18
CA SER A 184 15.67 19.06 -25.82
C SER A 184 16.75 19.54 -24.84
N GLU A 185 16.41 19.70 -23.57
CA GLU A 185 17.33 20.16 -22.52
C GLU A 185 18.04 19.00 -21.79
N GLY A 186 17.70 17.74 -22.10
CA GLY A 186 18.31 16.57 -21.47
C GLY A 186 18.16 16.56 -19.95
N SER A 187 16.97 16.88 -19.42
CA SER A 187 16.72 17.00 -17.99
C SER A 187 15.96 15.79 -17.44
N PHE A 188 16.37 15.32 -16.26
CA PHE A 188 15.64 14.31 -15.48
C PHE A 188 14.60 14.89 -14.52
N PHE A 189 14.51 16.22 -14.39
CA PHE A 189 13.53 16.86 -13.52
C PHE A 189 12.12 16.69 -14.06
N ILE A 190 11.20 16.28 -13.17
CA ILE A 190 9.79 15.98 -13.55
C ILE A 190 9.03 17.20 -14.04
N ASN A 191 9.41 18.40 -13.61
CA ASN A 191 8.78 19.65 -14.01
C ASN A 191 9.29 20.22 -15.36
N ASN A 192 10.42 19.68 -15.87
CA ASN A 192 11.09 20.19 -17.06
C ASN A 192 10.84 19.31 -18.29
N ILE A 193 9.83 18.44 -18.27
CA ILE A 193 9.48 17.61 -19.42
C ILE A 193 8.80 18.48 -20.47
N ASN A 194 9.38 18.53 -21.67
CA ASN A 194 8.84 19.30 -22.78
C ASN A 194 7.61 18.60 -23.40
N LEU A 195 6.44 19.06 -23.04
CA LEU A 195 5.15 18.49 -23.53
C LEU A 195 4.75 19.00 -24.92
N GLY A 196 5.51 19.94 -25.51
CA GLY A 196 5.17 20.56 -26.81
C GLY A 196 3.98 21.53 -26.71
N GLU A 197 3.77 22.28 -27.77
CA GLU A 197 2.61 23.16 -27.94
C GLU A 197 1.48 22.43 -28.69
N GLY A 198 0.42 22.04 -27.97
CA GLY A 198 -0.79 21.41 -28.51
C GLY A 198 -0.77 19.89 -28.55
N LYS A 199 0.16 19.23 -29.24
CA LYS A 199 0.32 17.75 -29.26
C LYS A 199 1.63 17.35 -28.62
N MET A 200 1.55 16.35 -27.74
CA MET A 200 2.73 15.78 -27.10
C MET A 200 3.68 15.16 -28.13
N PRO A 201 5.00 15.42 -28.07
CA PRO A 201 5.98 14.75 -28.92
C PRO A 201 5.91 13.23 -28.78
N VAL A 202 6.05 12.51 -29.88
CA VAL A 202 5.86 11.04 -29.93
C VAL A 202 6.79 10.31 -28.92
N MET A 203 8.05 10.74 -28.80
CA MET A 203 8.98 10.15 -27.82
C MET A 203 8.50 10.32 -26.38
N ILE A 204 8.01 11.51 -26.04
CA ILE A 204 7.45 11.80 -24.72
C ILE A 204 6.19 10.98 -24.45
N ALA A 205 5.30 10.84 -25.46
CA ALA A 205 4.10 10.02 -25.34
C ALA A 205 4.43 8.54 -25.10
N ILE A 206 5.41 7.99 -25.83
CA ILE A 206 5.88 6.60 -25.63
C ILE A 206 6.48 6.45 -24.21
N GLY A 207 7.34 7.38 -23.81
CA GLY A 207 7.96 7.37 -22.48
C GLY A 207 6.91 7.42 -21.36
N MET A 208 5.91 8.29 -21.47
CA MET A 208 4.79 8.39 -20.54
C MET A 208 4.02 7.05 -20.43
N VAL A 209 3.68 6.43 -21.58
CA VAL A 209 2.95 5.15 -21.60
C VAL A 209 3.79 4.04 -20.94
N PHE A 210 5.09 3.96 -21.18
CA PHE A 210 5.95 2.97 -20.55
C PHE A 210 6.02 3.14 -19.02
N ILE A 211 6.13 4.37 -18.54
CA ILE A 211 6.11 4.63 -17.08
C ILE A 211 4.71 4.34 -16.51
N MET A 212 3.63 4.68 -17.22
CA MET A 212 2.27 4.31 -16.83
C MET A 212 2.11 2.79 -16.68
N ILE A 213 2.64 1.99 -17.61
CA ILE A 213 2.66 0.52 -17.55
C ILE A 213 3.42 0.05 -16.31
N ALA A 214 4.62 0.58 -16.08
CA ALA A 214 5.46 0.18 -14.95
C ALA A 214 4.82 0.52 -13.59
N LEU A 215 4.25 1.71 -13.45
CA LEU A 215 3.54 2.11 -12.23
C LEU A 215 2.22 1.32 -12.06
N SER A 216 1.51 1.03 -13.16
CA SER A 216 0.33 0.16 -13.13
C SER A 216 0.66 -1.25 -12.64
N PHE A 217 1.81 -1.80 -13.04
CA PHE A 217 2.33 -3.06 -12.48
C PHE A 217 2.55 -2.96 -10.97
N LYS A 218 3.18 -1.89 -10.48
CA LYS A 218 3.50 -1.71 -9.05
C LYS A 218 2.23 -1.61 -8.18
N VAL A 219 1.17 -0.99 -8.67
CA VAL A 219 -0.11 -0.88 -7.95
C VAL A 219 -1.05 -2.05 -8.22
N SER A 220 -0.64 -3.04 -9.00
CA SER A 220 -1.44 -4.21 -9.39
C SER A 220 -2.66 -3.86 -10.25
N ALA A 221 -2.55 -2.87 -11.14
CA ALA A 221 -3.62 -2.50 -12.05
C ALA A 221 -3.69 -3.45 -13.25
N ALA A 222 -4.89 -3.78 -13.72
CA ALA A 222 -5.08 -4.59 -14.93
C ALA A 222 -4.74 -3.76 -16.19
N PRO A 223 -4.11 -4.40 -17.19
CA PRO A 223 -3.80 -5.83 -17.32
C PRO A 223 -2.52 -6.29 -16.62
N PHE A 224 -1.77 -5.45 -15.93
CA PHE A 224 -0.44 -5.74 -15.35
C PHE A 224 -0.50 -6.35 -13.94
N HIS A 225 -1.63 -6.95 -13.55
CA HIS A 225 -1.93 -7.48 -12.21
C HIS A 225 -1.59 -8.96 -12.00
N PHE A 226 -1.22 -9.71 -13.04
CA PHE A 226 -1.13 -11.19 -13.03
C PHE A 226 -0.23 -11.76 -11.94
N TRP A 227 0.79 -11.02 -11.52
CA TRP A 227 1.70 -11.43 -10.48
C TRP A 227 1.06 -11.45 -9.07
N THR A 228 0.10 -10.54 -8.83
CA THR A 228 -0.40 -10.24 -7.47
C THR A 228 -1.10 -11.44 -6.81
N PRO A 229 -2.02 -12.17 -7.43
CA PRO A 229 -2.70 -13.28 -6.78
C PRO A 229 -1.75 -14.42 -6.40
N ASP A 230 -0.81 -14.77 -7.27
CA ASP A 230 0.13 -15.86 -7.04
C ASP A 230 1.18 -15.49 -5.99
N VAL A 231 1.69 -14.27 -6.05
CA VAL A 231 2.67 -13.76 -5.08
C VAL A 231 2.06 -13.61 -3.70
N TYR A 232 0.84 -13.05 -3.61
CA TYR A 232 0.18 -12.85 -2.31
C TYR A 232 -0.27 -14.17 -1.69
N ASP A 233 -0.68 -15.15 -2.48
CA ASP A 233 -1.06 -16.48 -1.98
C ASP A 233 0.17 -17.27 -1.52
N GLY A 234 1.28 -17.22 -2.28
CA GLY A 234 2.48 -17.99 -2.01
C GLY A 234 3.40 -17.40 -0.92
N ALA A 235 3.47 -16.08 -0.78
CA ALA A 235 4.27 -15.41 0.25
C ALA A 235 3.79 -15.75 1.67
N PRO A 236 4.67 -15.69 2.69
CA PRO A 236 4.23 -15.75 4.08
C PRO A 236 3.16 -14.71 4.37
N THR A 237 2.05 -15.11 4.99
CA THR A 237 0.84 -14.29 5.13
C THR A 237 1.10 -12.94 5.84
N VAL A 238 2.07 -12.93 6.75
CA VAL A 238 2.50 -11.69 7.42
C VAL A 238 3.10 -10.69 6.44
N PHE A 239 3.95 -11.12 5.51
CA PHE A 239 4.51 -10.21 4.50
C PHE A 239 3.52 -9.87 3.40
N THR A 240 2.56 -10.77 3.10
CA THR A 240 1.43 -10.43 2.23
C THR A 240 0.64 -9.24 2.77
N SER A 241 0.39 -9.18 4.08
CA SER A 241 -0.27 -8.04 4.73
C SER A 241 0.46 -6.71 4.47
N PHE A 242 1.78 -6.71 4.61
CA PHE A 242 2.63 -5.53 4.37
C PHE A 242 2.65 -5.14 2.88
N MET A 243 2.82 -6.11 1.98
CA MET A 243 2.83 -5.87 0.53
C MET A 243 1.49 -5.34 0.01
N ALA A 244 0.39 -5.90 0.50
CA ALA A 244 -0.95 -5.51 0.06
C ALA A 244 -1.32 -4.07 0.48
N THR A 245 -0.68 -3.53 1.51
CA THR A 245 -1.02 -2.25 2.14
C THR A 245 0.05 -1.18 1.90
N ILE A 246 1.10 -1.16 2.70
CA ILE A 246 2.09 -0.09 2.75
C ILE A 246 2.81 0.09 1.40
N VAL A 247 3.14 -1.01 0.74
CA VAL A 247 3.81 -0.99 -0.58
C VAL A 247 2.91 -0.40 -1.65
N LYS A 248 1.63 -0.72 -1.61
CA LYS A 248 0.63 -0.18 -2.54
C LYS A 248 0.47 1.34 -2.38
N ILE A 249 0.46 1.83 -1.13
CA ILE A 249 0.50 3.27 -0.83
C ILE A 249 1.69 3.92 -1.53
N GLY A 250 2.90 3.35 -1.40
CA GLY A 250 4.11 3.86 -2.05
C GLY A 250 4.01 3.94 -3.57
N GLY A 251 3.36 2.95 -4.20
CA GLY A 251 3.09 2.97 -5.64
C GLY A 251 2.13 4.08 -6.07
N PHE A 252 1.05 4.30 -5.32
CA PHE A 252 0.06 5.32 -5.64
C PHE A 252 0.56 6.74 -5.44
N ILE A 253 1.35 7.02 -4.39
CA ILE A 253 1.93 8.36 -4.21
C ILE A 253 2.91 8.68 -5.34
N ALA A 254 3.71 7.72 -5.78
CA ALA A 254 4.59 7.89 -6.92
C ALA A 254 3.82 8.16 -8.21
N PHE A 255 2.71 7.44 -8.42
CA PHE A 255 1.88 7.57 -9.61
C PHE A 255 1.22 8.95 -9.69
N ILE A 256 0.50 9.37 -8.64
CA ILE A 256 -0.21 10.66 -8.66
C ILE A 256 0.76 11.83 -8.81
N ARG A 257 1.88 11.83 -8.08
CA ARG A 257 2.88 12.89 -8.13
C ARG A 257 3.52 13.04 -9.51
N LEU A 258 3.89 11.92 -10.13
CA LEU A 258 4.49 11.97 -11.46
C LEU A 258 3.49 12.54 -12.47
N PHE A 259 2.26 12.01 -12.50
CA PHE A 259 1.29 12.40 -13.51
C PHE A 259 0.78 13.82 -13.31
N GLU A 260 0.66 14.27 -12.06
CA GLU A 260 0.29 15.65 -11.76
C GLU A 260 1.39 16.63 -12.19
N ASN A 261 2.63 16.41 -11.77
CA ASN A 261 3.71 17.36 -12.00
C ASN A 261 4.24 17.35 -13.45
N SER A 262 4.30 16.16 -14.07
CA SER A 262 4.89 16.01 -15.40
C SER A 262 3.86 16.10 -16.52
N PHE A 263 2.68 15.52 -16.35
CA PHE A 263 1.71 15.32 -17.43
C PHE A 263 0.35 15.98 -17.17
N GLY A 264 0.20 16.75 -16.08
CA GLY A 264 -1.05 17.42 -15.73
C GLY A 264 -1.55 18.38 -16.81
N LYS A 265 -0.64 19.11 -17.48
CA LYS A 265 -0.98 20.04 -18.56
C LYS A 265 -1.58 19.37 -19.81
N VAL A 266 -1.33 18.09 -20.01
CA VAL A 266 -1.82 17.29 -21.14
C VAL A 266 -2.78 16.18 -20.68
N HIS A 267 -3.43 16.38 -19.53
CA HIS A 267 -4.33 15.42 -18.87
C HIS A 267 -5.33 14.80 -19.86
N GLY A 268 -6.01 15.60 -20.69
CA GLY A 268 -6.99 15.12 -21.65
C GLY A 268 -6.44 14.13 -22.70
N GLN A 269 -5.12 14.09 -22.96
CA GLN A 269 -4.53 13.19 -23.95
C GLN A 269 -4.34 11.76 -23.43
N TRP A 270 -4.18 11.56 -22.14
CA TRP A 270 -3.97 10.24 -21.53
C TRP A 270 -5.10 9.78 -20.59
N GLN A 271 -6.04 10.66 -20.28
CA GLN A 271 -7.15 10.41 -19.38
C GLN A 271 -7.97 9.17 -19.77
N MET A 272 -8.26 9.00 -21.06
CA MET A 272 -9.00 7.84 -21.54
C MET A 272 -8.24 6.53 -21.32
N LEU A 273 -6.91 6.54 -21.45
CA LEU A 273 -6.09 5.34 -21.20
C LEU A 273 -6.17 4.90 -19.73
N ILE A 274 -6.04 5.85 -18.80
CA ILE A 274 -6.18 5.53 -17.36
C ILE A 274 -7.61 5.13 -17.01
N ALA A 275 -8.63 5.70 -17.66
CA ALA A 275 -10.02 5.29 -17.48
C ALA A 275 -10.24 3.82 -17.87
N LEU A 276 -9.67 3.36 -18.99
CA LEU A 276 -9.74 1.97 -19.42
C LEU A 276 -8.98 1.03 -18.47
N ILE A 277 -7.79 1.42 -18.02
CA ILE A 277 -7.01 0.67 -17.02
C ILE A 277 -7.82 0.56 -15.71
N THR A 278 -8.44 1.65 -15.27
CA THR A 278 -9.27 1.68 -14.06
C THR A 278 -10.47 0.76 -14.18
N ALA A 279 -11.21 0.83 -15.30
CA ALA A 279 -12.37 -0.02 -15.54
C ALA A 279 -11.98 -1.51 -15.61
N ALA A 280 -10.90 -1.84 -16.33
CA ALA A 280 -10.39 -3.22 -16.39
C ALA A 280 -9.97 -3.74 -15.01
N THR A 281 -9.32 -2.89 -14.20
CA THR A 281 -8.88 -3.23 -12.84
C THR A 281 -10.06 -3.50 -11.90
N LEU A 282 -11.07 -2.63 -11.93
CA LEU A 282 -12.31 -2.80 -11.17
C LEU A 282 -13.05 -4.06 -11.59
N PHE A 283 -13.18 -4.30 -12.89
CA PHE A 283 -13.92 -5.46 -13.42
C PHE A 283 -13.22 -6.77 -13.04
N ILE A 284 -11.96 -6.93 -13.44
CA ILE A 284 -11.21 -8.17 -13.24
C ILE A 284 -11.03 -8.47 -11.75
N GLY A 285 -10.66 -7.45 -10.95
CA GLY A 285 -10.46 -7.62 -9.51
C GLY A 285 -11.72 -8.12 -8.81
N ASN A 286 -12.87 -7.47 -9.04
CA ASN A 286 -14.13 -7.84 -8.40
C ASN A 286 -14.69 -9.16 -8.91
N LEU A 287 -14.75 -9.36 -10.24
CA LEU A 287 -15.31 -10.57 -10.81
C LEU A 287 -14.54 -11.81 -10.37
N THR A 288 -13.21 -11.75 -10.40
CA THR A 288 -12.37 -12.90 -10.02
C THR A 288 -12.42 -13.19 -8.52
N ALA A 289 -12.54 -12.14 -7.67
CA ALA A 289 -12.68 -12.30 -6.23
C ALA A 289 -13.93 -13.12 -5.84
N VAL A 290 -15.03 -13.01 -6.58
CA VAL A 290 -16.29 -13.74 -6.34
C VAL A 290 -16.09 -15.26 -6.36
N PHE A 291 -15.23 -15.77 -7.25
CA PHE A 291 -15.02 -17.20 -7.46
C PHE A 291 -13.97 -17.82 -6.54
N GLN A 292 -13.28 -17.02 -5.71
CA GLN A 292 -12.26 -17.54 -4.82
C GLN A 292 -12.86 -18.29 -3.62
N GLN A 293 -12.24 -19.40 -3.25
CA GLN A 293 -12.58 -20.19 -2.06
C GLN A 293 -11.63 -19.88 -0.89
N SER A 294 -10.38 -19.53 -1.16
CA SER A 294 -9.42 -19.07 -0.17
C SER A 294 -9.61 -17.59 0.12
N VAL A 295 -9.77 -17.24 1.41
CA VAL A 295 -9.87 -15.84 1.86
C VAL A 295 -8.59 -15.07 1.54
N LYS A 296 -7.41 -15.70 1.66
CA LYS A 296 -6.14 -15.09 1.32
C LYS A 296 -6.08 -14.68 -0.15
N ARG A 297 -6.46 -15.58 -1.06
CA ARG A 297 -6.48 -15.33 -2.51
C ARG A 297 -7.62 -14.37 -2.89
N MET A 298 -8.76 -14.45 -2.22
CA MET A 298 -9.86 -13.49 -2.40
C MET A 298 -9.41 -12.07 -2.00
N LEU A 299 -8.68 -11.90 -0.88
CA LEU A 299 -8.12 -10.60 -0.47
C LEU A 299 -7.07 -10.09 -1.47
N ALA A 300 -6.33 -10.97 -2.15
CA ALA A 300 -5.42 -10.58 -3.24
C ALA A 300 -6.19 -9.94 -4.41
N TYR A 301 -7.25 -10.58 -4.90
CA TYR A 301 -8.10 -10.01 -5.96
C TYR A 301 -8.88 -8.78 -5.49
N SER A 302 -9.36 -8.79 -4.25
CA SER A 302 -9.92 -7.61 -3.61
C SER A 302 -8.95 -6.44 -3.64
N SER A 303 -7.66 -6.66 -3.35
CA SER A 303 -6.64 -5.62 -3.38
C SER A 303 -6.42 -5.02 -4.78
N ILE A 304 -6.63 -5.81 -5.84
CA ILE A 304 -6.66 -5.34 -7.23
C ILE A 304 -7.89 -4.45 -7.45
N ALA A 305 -9.06 -4.89 -7.03
CA ALA A 305 -10.29 -4.08 -7.12
C ALA A 305 -10.16 -2.74 -6.37
N GLN A 306 -9.57 -2.75 -5.15
CA GLN A 306 -9.35 -1.53 -4.39
C GLN A 306 -8.31 -0.60 -5.05
N ALA A 307 -7.30 -1.15 -5.73
CA ALA A 307 -6.42 -0.35 -6.59
C ALA A 307 -7.19 0.35 -7.71
N GLY A 308 -8.22 -0.30 -8.29
CA GLY A 308 -9.10 0.31 -9.26
C GLY A 308 -9.83 1.56 -8.71
N PHE A 309 -10.28 1.53 -7.47
CA PHE A 309 -10.87 2.73 -6.84
C PHE A 309 -9.80 3.83 -6.61
N MET A 310 -8.57 3.48 -6.20
CA MET A 310 -7.49 4.46 -6.03
C MET A 310 -7.06 5.08 -7.37
N LEU A 311 -7.15 4.33 -8.49
CA LEU A 311 -6.88 4.85 -9.83
C LEU A 311 -7.86 5.95 -10.27
N LEU A 312 -9.06 6.04 -9.69
CA LEU A 312 -9.97 7.17 -9.92
C LEU A 312 -9.34 8.50 -9.48
N ALA A 313 -8.46 8.48 -8.47
CA ALA A 313 -7.73 9.68 -8.06
C ALA A 313 -6.70 10.11 -9.12
N ILE A 314 -6.04 9.15 -9.77
CA ILE A 314 -5.12 9.44 -10.89
C ILE A 314 -5.90 9.93 -12.12
N PHE A 315 -7.09 9.36 -12.35
CA PHE A 315 -7.99 9.79 -13.43
C PHE A 315 -8.46 11.23 -13.25
N ALA A 316 -8.78 11.66 -12.00
CA ALA A 316 -9.37 12.96 -11.73
C ALA A 316 -8.33 14.09 -11.55
N LEU A 317 -7.16 13.81 -10.99
CA LEU A 317 -6.03 14.74 -10.74
C LEU A 317 -6.43 16.11 -10.16
N ASN A 318 -7.36 16.14 -9.22
CA ASN A 318 -7.79 17.36 -8.53
C ASN A 318 -7.55 17.24 -7.01
N ASP A 319 -7.72 18.32 -6.26
CA ASP A 319 -7.45 18.34 -4.82
C ASP A 319 -8.34 17.38 -4.04
N THR A 320 -9.61 17.24 -4.41
CA THR A 320 -10.51 16.23 -3.81
C THR A 320 -10.00 14.80 -4.05
N ALA A 321 -9.35 14.54 -5.19
CA ALA A 321 -8.73 13.26 -5.49
C ALA A 321 -7.53 12.97 -4.58
N LYS A 322 -6.70 13.97 -4.28
CA LYS A 322 -5.57 13.85 -3.34
C LYS A 322 -6.04 13.53 -1.93
N GLU A 323 -7.03 14.29 -1.44
CA GLU A 323 -7.67 14.04 -0.14
C GLU A 323 -8.26 12.63 -0.07
N GLY A 324 -9.01 12.23 -1.10
CA GLY A 324 -9.59 10.90 -1.22
C GLY A 324 -8.55 9.80 -1.25
N LEU A 325 -7.44 9.98 -1.95
CA LEU A 325 -6.37 9.00 -2.06
C LEU A 325 -5.66 8.79 -0.70
N VAL A 326 -5.35 9.87 0.03
CA VAL A 326 -4.72 9.79 1.36
C VAL A 326 -5.67 9.10 2.35
N LEU A 327 -6.91 9.55 2.43
CA LEU A 327 -7.92 8.99 3.33
C LEU A 327 -8.18 7.52 3.03
N TYR A 328 -8.32 7.17 1.74
CA TYR A 328 -8.57 5.78 1.36
C TYR A 328 -7.34 4.89 1.56
N SER A 329 -6.15 5.40 1.36
CA SER A 329 -4.91 4.68 1.67
C SER A 329 -4.83 4.30 3.15
N ALA A 330 -5.20 5.22 4.05
CA ALA A 330 -5.30 4.95 5.47
C ALA A 330 -6.40 3.91 5.77
N ALA A 331 -7.62 4.13 5.29
CA ALA A 331 -8.77 3.25 5.54
C ALA A 331 -8.55 1.82 5.04
N TYR A 332 -8.03 1.70 3.81
CA TYR A 332 -7.71 0.42 3.18
C TYR A 332 -6.62 -0.33 3.95
N SER A 333 -5.56 0.37 4.34
CA SER A 333 -4.45 -0.26 5.07
C SER A 333 -4.86 -0.72 6.46
N LEU A 334 -5.59 0.11 7.22
CA LEU A 334 -6.09 -0.24 8.54
C LEU A 334 -6.98 -1.50 8.48
N ALA A 335 -7.96 -1.54 7.56
CA ALA A 335 -8.86 -2.66 7.40
C ALA A 335 -8.12 -3.94 6.94
N THR A 336 -7.21 -3.80 5.99
CA THR A 336 -6.49 -4.95 5.41
C THR A 336 -5.46 -5.51 6.39
N ILE A 337 -4.70 -4.67 7.11
CA ILE A 337 -3.77 -5.13 8.17
C ILE A 337 -4.54 -5.88 9.25
N GLY A 338 -5.69 -5.35 9.69
CA GLY A 338 -6.54 -6.01 10.69
C GLY A 338 -7.06 -7.37 10.22
N LEU A 339 -7.54 -7.47 8.98
CA LEU A 339 -8.00 -8.74 8.40
C LEU A 339 -6.88 -9.77 8.25
N PHE A 340 -5.71 -9.36 7.74
CA PHE A 340 -4.58 -10.27 7.65
C PHE A 340 -4.04 -10.68 9.02
N ALA A 341 -4.08 -9.79 10.03
CA ALA A 341 -3.71 -10.15 11.40
C ALA A 341 -4.63 -11.24 11.96
N ILE A 342 -5.93 -11.18 11.67
CA ILE A 342 -6.87 -12.25 12.03
C ILE A 342 -6.58 -13.52 11.21
N LEU A 343 -6.39 -13.38 9.88
CA LEU A 343 -6.13 -14.50 8.99
C LEU A 343 -4.87 -15.30 9.39
N ILE A 344 -3.82 -14.63 9.85
CA ILE A 344 -2.59 -15.26 10.33
C ILE A 344 -2.85 -16.18 11.53
N LYS A 345 -3.90 -15.92 12.32
CA LYS A 345 -4.29 -16.74 13.47
C LYS A 345 -5.21 -17.92 13.09
N MET A 346 -5.68 -17.98 11.85
CA MET A 346 -6.51 -19.07 11.35
C MET A 346 -5.63 -20.21 10.82
N HIS A 347 -6.00 -21.45 11.10
CA HIS A 347 -5.34 -22.64 10.52
C HIS A 347 -5.82 -22.94 9.10
N ASP A 348 -7.10 -22.67 8.83
CA ASP A 348 -7.70 -22.85 7.51
C ASP A 348 -8.04 -21.48 6.90
N TYR A 349 -7.45 -21.21 5.74
CA TYR A 349 -7.66 -19.97 4.99
C TYR A 349 -8.85 -20.03 4.04
N THR A 350 -9.62 -21.12 4.01
CA THR A 350 -10.87 -21.20 3.24
C THR A 350 -11.98 -20.41 3.90
N ILE A 351 -13.05 -20.10 3.15
CA ILE A 351 -14.22 -19.41 3.70
C ILE A 351 -14.88 -20.27 4.79
N ASP A 352 -14.85 -21.61 4.63
CA ASP A 352 -15.42 -22.54 5.62
C ASP A 352 -14.63 -22.58 6.92
N GLY A 353 -13.31 -22.26 6.89
CA GLY A 353 -12.49 -22.08 8.09
C GLY A 353 -12.97 -20.95 9.01
N PHE A 354 -13.77 -20.01 8.49
CA PHE A 354 -14.37 -18.92 9.26
C PHE A 354 -15.75 -19.24 9.85
N ASN A 355 -16.32 -20.45 9.55
CA ASN A 355 -17.63 -20.82 10.03
C ASN A 355 -17.70 -20.81 11.56
N GLY A 356 -18.69 -20.11 12.12
CA GLY A 356 -18.93 -20.05 13.56
C GLY A 356 -17.90 -19.24 14.38
N LEU A 357 -17.00 -18.47 13.75
CA LEU A 357 -15.99 -17.66 14.43
C LEU A 357 -16.60 -16.73 15.50
N ALA A 358 -17.80 -16.20 15.27
CA ALA A 358 -18.49 -15.31 16.21
C ALA A 358 -18.84 -15.99 17.53
N LYS A 359 -19.13 -17.30 17.52
CA LYS A 359 -19.41 -18.06 18.75
C LYS A 359 -18.14 -18.36 19.56
N GLN A 360 -17.00 -18.56 18.87
CA GLN A 360 -15.73 -18.94 19.51
C GLN A 360 -14.91 -17.72 19.94
N GLN A 361 -14.76 -16.73 19.07
CA GLN A 361 -13.98 -15.52 19.27
C GLN A 361 -14.75 -14.28 18.80
N PRO A 362 -15.75 -13.80 19.58
CA PRO A 362 -16.65 -12.73 19.16
C PRO A 362 -15.91 -11.43 18.81
N VAL A 363 -14.84 -11.09 19.53
CA VAL A 363 -14.05 -9.88 19.25
C VAL A 363 -13.41 -9.94 17.86
N LEU A 364 -12.84 -11.08 17.47
CA LEU A 364 -12.24 -11.25 16.16
C LEU A 364 -13.29 -11.16 15.06
N ALA A 365 -14.45 -11.81 15.25
CA ALA A 365 -15.51 -11.81 14.27
C ALA A 365 -16.11 -10.40 14.07
N VAL A 366 -16.38 -9.66 15.16
CA VAL A 366 -16.93 -8.30 15.08
C VAL A 366 -15.94 -7.33 14.43
N THR A 367 -14.68 -7.37 14.84
CA THR A 367 -13.65 -6.50 14.24
C THR A 367 -13.42 -6.85 12.76
N ALA A 368 -13.37 -8.15 12.40
CA ALA A 368 -13.30 -8.58 11.00
C ALA A 368 -14.50 -8.08 10.18
N ALA A 369 -15.72 -8.14 10.74
CA ALA A 369 -16.91 -7.62 10.08
C ALA A 369 -16.78 -6.09 9.81
N ILE A 370 -16.31 -5.29 10.78
CA ILE A 370 -16.08 -3.85 10.60
C ILE A 370 -15.06 -3.60 9.49
N PHE A 371 -13.96 -4.37 9.44
CA PHE A 371 -12.96 -4.25 8.39
C PHE A 371 -13.52 -4.59 7.00
N LEU A 372 -14.29 -5.68 6.88
CA LEU A 372 -14.95 -6.08 5.63
C LEU A 372 -15.99 -5.06 5.17
N LEU A 373 -16.78 -4.50 6.10
CA LEU A 373 -17.76 -3.43 5.81
C LEU A 373 -17.04 -2.15 5.33
N SER A 374 -15.87 -1.83 5.90
CA SER A 374 -15.06 -0.70 5.45
C SER A 374 -14.52 -0.93 4.03
N LEU A 375 -14.01 -2.12 3.72
CA LEU A 375 -13.56 -2.45 2.36
C LEU A 375 -14.70 -2.46 1.34
N THR A 376 -15.89 -2.88 1.76
CA THR A 376 -17.12 -2.77 0.95
C THR A 376 -17.45 -1.31 0.65
N GLY A 377 -17.26 -0.42 1.63
CA GLY A 377 -17.64 0.98 1.55
C GLY A 377 -19.06 1.20 2.09
N ILE A 378 -19.37 0.64 3.25
CA ILE A 378 -20.63 0.91 3.95
C ILE A 378 -20.51 2.25 4.69
N PRO A 379 -21.55 3.12 4.66
CA PRO A 379 -21.57 4.38 5.42
C PRO A 379 -21.13 4.22 6.88
N LEU A 380 -20.61 5.28 7.48
CA LEU A 380 -19.96 5.36 8.79
C LEU A 380 -18.54 4.78 8.87
N THR A 381 -18.02 4.18 7.80
CA THR A 381 -16.66 3.68 7.76
C THR A 381 -15.75 4.58 6.94
N ALA A 382 -14.47 4.60 7.27
CA ALA A 382 -13.45 5.36 6.53
C ALA A 382 -13.32 4.91 5.06
N GLY A 383 -13.56 3.63 4.77
CA GLY A 383 -13.55 3.10 3.42
C GLY A 383 -14.66 3.68 2.54
N PHE A 384 -15.83 3.95 3.11
CA PHE A 384 -16.90 4.66 2.41
C PHE A 384 -16.48 6.08 2.06
N GLN A 385 -15.97 6.84 3.04
CA GLN A 385 -15.58 8.23 2.84
C GLN A 385 -14.50 8.36 1.76
N GLY A 386 -13.45 7.52 1.82
CA GLY A 386 -12.40 7.56 0.81
C GLY A 386 -12.91 7.23 -0.60
N LYS A 387 -13.79 6.21 -0.76
CA LYS A 387 -14.44 5.91 -2.05
C LYS A 387 -15.30 7.07 -2.52
N PHE A 388 -16.08 7.67 -1.61
CA PHE A 388 -16.95 8.81 -1.92
C PHE A 388 -16.15 10.01 -2.42
N TYR A 389 -15.03 10.34 -1.77
CA TYR A 389 -14.13 11.43 -2.24
C TYR A 389 -13.59 11.15 -3.64
N MET A 390 -13.11 9.94 -3.92
CA MET A 390 -12.55 9.59 -5.22
C MET A 390 -13.62 9.57 -6.33
N LEU A 391 -14.83 9.06 -6.04
CA LEU A 391 -15.95 9.09 -6.98
C LEU A 391 -16.41 10.52 -7.25
N THR A 392 -16.49 11.36 -6.21
CA THR A 392 -16.85 12.78 -6.34
C THR A 392 -15.79 13.54 -7.14
N ALA A 393 -14.50 13.25 -6.90
CA ALA A 393 -13.41 13.84 -7.66
C ALA A 393 -13.50 13.50 -9.15
N ALA A 394 -13.80 12.24 -9.48
CA ALA A 394 -13.97 11.80 -10.85
C ALA A 394 -15.22 12.41 -11.53
N LEU A 395 -16.31 12.64 -10.78
CA LEU A 395 -17.50 13.33 -11.29
C LEU A 395 -17.25 14.81 -11.61
N ARG A 396 -16.45 15.52 -10.81
CA ARG A 396 -16.13 16.93 -11.01
C ARG A 396 -15.32 17.20 -12.27
N ASP A 397 -14.57 16.20 -12.76
CA ASP A 397 -13.81 16.29 -14.01
C ASP A 397 -14.70 16.39 -15.26
N GLY A 398 -15.95 15.94 -15.19
CA GLY A 398 -17.02 16.24 -16.15
C GLY A 398 -17.03 15.45 -17.47
N HIS A 399 -16.00 14.65 -17.76
CA HIS A 399 -15.86 14.03 -19.10
C HIS A 399 -16.19 12.57 -19.22
N GLN A 400 -16.13 11.78 -18.11
CA GLN A 400 -16.24 10.31 -18.16
C GLN A 400 -17.20 9.74 -17.09
N HIS A 401 -18.45 10.23 -17.03
CA HIS A 401 -19.45 9.79 -16.06
C HIS A 401 -19.72 8.29 -16.06
N TRP A 402 -19.52 7.61 -17.23
CA TRP A 402 -19.68 6.16 -17.35
C TRP A 402 -18.74 5.40 -16.41
N LEU A 403 -17.50 5.90 -16.19
CA LEU A 403 -16.52 5.27 -15.33
C LEU A 403 -16.97 5.27 -13.88
N VAL A 404 -17.58 6.37 -13.42
CA VAL A 404 -18.10 6.49 -12.06
C VAL A 404 -19.28 5.54 -11.84
N LEU A 405 -20.24 5.49 -12.80
CA LEU A 405 -21.32 4.54 -12.74
C LEU A 405 -20.82 3.10 -12.71
N PHE A 406 -19.83 2.78 -13.55
CA PHE A 406 -19.20 1.46 -13.58
C PHE A 406 -18.51 1.12 -12.26
N ALA A 407 -17.80 2.07 -11.65
CA ALA A 407 -17.14 1.88 -10.36
C ALA A 407 -18.14 1.61 -9.23
N VAL A 408 -19.30 2.28 -9.22
CA VAL A 408 -20.39 2.03 -8.26
C VAL A 408 -20.96 0.63 -8.44
N LEU A 409 -21.20 0.17 -9.67
CA LEU A 409 -21.63 -1.21 -9.95
C LEU A 409 -20.61 -2.24 -9.46
N CYS A 410 -19.30 -2.00 -9.70
CA CYS A 410 -18.24 -2.85 -9.18
C CYS A 410 -18.18 -2.87 -7.65
N ALA A 411 -18.47 -1.73 -6.99
CA ALA A 411 -18.57 -1.68 -5.53
C ALA A 411 -19.72 -2.58 -5.01
N ALA A 412 -20.86 -2.60 -5.69
CA ALA A 412 -21.96 -3.50 -5.35
C ALA A 412 -21.57 -4.98 -5.50
N VAL A 413 -20.81 -5.35 -6.55
CA VAL A 413 -20.28 -6.71 -6.70
C VAL A 413 -19.33 -7.05 -5.54
N SER A 414 -18.52 -6.10 -5.07
CA SER A 414 -17.60 -6.34 -3.95
C SER A 414 -18.33 -6.72 -2.66
N ALA A 415 -19.51 -6.20 -2.43
CA ALA A 415 -20.31 -6.53 -1.27
C ALA A 415 -20.57 -8.05 -1.17
N TYR A 416 -20.83 -8.71 -2.30
CA TYR A 416 -21.16 -10.13 -2.32
C TYR A 416 -20.07 -11.00 -1.66
N TYR A 417 -18.81 -10.87 -2.06
CA TYR A 417 -17.75 -11.74 -1.53
C TYR A 417 -17.32 -11.36 -0.10
N TYR A 418 -17.45 -10.11 0.30
CA TYR A 418 -17.22 -9.73 1.69
C TYR A 418 -18.35 -10.20 2.62
N PHE A 419 -19.60 -10.06 2.21
CA PHE A 419 -20.73 -10.56 2.99
C PHE A 419 -20.73 -12.08 3.10
N LYS A 420 -20.20 -12.81 2.12
CA LYS A 420 -20.04 -14.28 2.19
C LYS A 420 -19.15 -14.70 3.38
N ILE A 421 -18.08 -13.93 3.69
CA ILE A 421 -17.25 -14.19 4.87
C ILE A 421 -17.99 -13.81 6.15
N ILE A 422 -18.69 -12.66 6.17
CA ILE A 422 -19.48 -12.25 7.33
C ILE A 422 -20.55 -13.32 7.61
N GLN A 423 -21.23 -13.82 6.59
CA GLN A 423 -22.18 -14.91 6.70
C GLN A 423 -21.55 -16.17 7.31
N ALA A 424 -20.37 -16.56 6.87
CA ALA A 424 -19.65 -17.69 7.43
C ALA A 424 -19.37 -17.50 8.93
N MET A 425 -18.89 -16.34 9.32
CA MET A 425 -18.54 -16.04 10.72
C MET A 425 -19.73 -16.06 11.68
N PHE A 426 -20.89 -15.52 11.26
CA PHE A 426 -22.02 -15.26 12.16
C PHE A 426 -23.18 -16.24 12.03
N PHE A 427 -23.43 -16.79 10.83
CA PHE A 427 -24.66 -17.53 10.55
C PHE A 427 -24.44 -19.01 10.23
N LYS A 428 -23.19 -19.45 9.96
CA LYS A 428 -22.88 -20.86 9.75
C LYS A 428 -22.38 -21.48 11.06
N GLU A 429 -22.71 -22.74 11.26
CA GLU A 429 -22.15 -23.51 12.37
C GLU A 429 -20.70 -23.89 12.06
N GLY A 430 -19.85 -23.78 13.07
CA GLY A 430 -18.46 -24.21 12.96
C GLY A 430 -18.42 -25.70 12.65
N SER A 431 -17.73 -26.09 11.59
CA SER A 431 -17.43 -27.48 11.33
C SER A 431 -16.67 -28.04 12.53
N GLN A 432 -17.22 -29.09 13.16
CA GLN A 432 -16.55 -29.87 14.21
C GLN A 432 -15.39 -30.69 13.58
N HIS A 433 -14.45 -30.08 12.89
CA HIS A 433 -13.15 -30.68 12.72
C HIS A 433 -12.38 -30.48 14.04
N ILE A 434 -12.80 -31.27 15.04
CA ILE A 434 -11.95 -31.58 16.18
C ILE A 434 -10.72 -32.27 15.59
N GLN A 435 -9.64 -31.53 15.46
CA GLN A 435 -8.35 -32.16 15.29
C GLN A 435 -8.14 -33.04 16.53
N THR A 436 -7.55 -34.22 16.35
CA THR A 436 -7.30 -35.22 17.37
C THR A 436 -6.62 -34.72 18.65
N ASP A 437 -6.17 -33.45 18.67
CA ASP A 437 -5.55 -32.75 19.81
C ASP A 437 -6.48 -31.79 20.56
N GLY A 438 -7.77 -31.75 20.25
CA GLY A 438 -8.71 -30.87 20.94
C GLY A 438 -8.56 -29.35 20.61
N SER A 439 -7.62 -28.97 19.74
CA SER A 439 -7.45 -27.58 19.32
C SER A 439 -8.43 -27.23 18.20
N ILE A 440 -9.33 -26.36 18.50
CA ILE A 440 -10.29 -25.79 17.56
C ILE A 440 -9.51 -24.83 16.66
N GLY A 441 -9.55 -24.98 15.36
CA GLY A 441 -9.08 -24.19 14.19
C GLY A 441 -8.49 -22.77 14.32
N ILE A 442 -8.17 -22.30 15.51
CA ILE A 442 -7.63 -21.00 15.85
C ILE A 442 -6.37 -21.18 16.70
N GLY A 443 -5.26 -20.54 16.34
CA GLY A 443 -4.00 -20.64 17.06
C GLY A 443 -4.08 -20.10 18.50
N ASP A 444 -3.39 -20.73 19.43
CA ASP A 444 -3.34 -20.41 20.87
C ASP A 444 -2.74 -19.02 21.21
N ASP A 445 -2.24 -18.29 20.23
CA ASP A 445 -1.50 -17.03 20.38
C ASP A 445 -2.37 -15.75 20.43
N ILE A 446 -3.67 -15.87 20.72
CA ILE A 446 -4.58 -14.72 20.80
C ILE A 446 -4.51 -14.10 22.19
N THR A 447 -3.65 -13.11 22.34
CA THR A 447 -3.50 -12.38 23.62
C THR A 447 -4.57 -11.30 23.79
N PRO A 448 -4.89 -10.89 25.05
CA PRO A 448 -5.78 -9.75 25.31
C PRO A 448 -5.29 -8.45 24.64
N ALA A 449 -3.98 -8.23 24.57
CA ALA A 449 -3.38 -7.09 23.89
C ALA A 449 -3.67 -7.11 22.38
N PHE A 450 -3.62 -8.27 21.74
CA PHE A 450 -3.98 -8.42 20.32
C PHE A 450 -5.45 -8.05 20.07
N LYS A 451 -6.37 -8.53 20.92
CA LYS A 451 -7.79 -8.17 20.84
C LYS A 451 -8.02 -6.67 21.02
N LEU A 452 -7.32 -6.05 21.98
CA LEU A 452 -7.41 -4.61 22.22
C LEU A 452 -6.94 -3.82 21.00
N LEU A 453 -5.82 -4.21 20.38
CA LEU A 453 -5.30 -3.55 19.16
C LEU A 453 -6.28 -3.68 17.98
N LEU A 454 -6.93 -4.83 17.80
CA LEU A 454 -7.97 -4.99 16.79
C LEU A 454 -9.16 -4.07 17.05
N ILE A 455 -9.62 -3.93 18.30
CA ILE A 455 -10.69 -3.00 18.68
C ILE A 455 -10.29 -1.56 18.38
N ILE A 456 -9.07 -1.15 18.76
CA ILE A 456 -8.55 0.19 18.48
C ILE A 456 -8.53 0.45 16.97
N THR A 457 -8.09 -0.53 16.17
CA THR A 457 -8.07 -0.41 14.70
C THR A 457 -9.48 -0.25 14.13
N ALA A 458 -10.45 -1.03 14.63
CA ALA A 458 -11.85 -0.94 14.21
C ALA A 458 -12.48 0.42 14.60
N VAL A 459 -12.17 0.91 15.80
CA VAL A 459 -12.62 2.24 16.26
C VAL A 459 -12.00 3.35 15.40
N LEU A 460 -10.72 3.27 15.06
CA LEU A 460 -10.06 4.24 14.17
C LEU A 460 -10.73 4.30 12.80
N ILE A 461 -11.15 3.17 12.24
CA ILE A 461 -11.87 3.13 10.96
C ILE A 461 -13.21 3.86 11.05
N ILE A 462 -13.94 3.70 12.17
CA ILE A 462 -15.21 4.39 12.39
C ILE A 462 -14.98 5.89 12.63
N VAL A 463 -13.99 6.24 13.45
CA VAL A 463 -13.65 7.65 13.73
C VAL A 463 -13.25 8.39 12.45
N LEU A 464 -12.39 7.79 11.61
CA LEU A 464 -12.02 8.38 10.33
C LEU A 464 -13.18 8.41 9.32
N GLY A 465 -14.16 7.53 9.47
CA GLY A 465 -15.40 7.55 8.68
C GLY A 465 -16.33 8.70 9.07
N LEU A 466 -16.37 9.06 10.36
CA LEU A 466 -17.17 10.16 10.87
C LEU A 466 -16.46 11.52 10.75
N PHE A 467 -15.16 11.56 10.94
CA PHE A 467 -14.33 12.76 10.96
C PHE A 467 -13.15 12.64 9.96
N PRO A 468 -13.41 12.66 8.64
CA PRO A 468 -12.36 12.55 7.63
C PRO A 468 -11.37 13.72 7.68
N SER A 469 -11.81 14.90 8.18
CA SER A 469 -10.97 16.10 8.37
C SER A 469 -9.70 15.85 9.19
N LEU A 470 -9.73 14.87 10.09
CA LEU A 470 -8.53 14.49 10.88
C LEU A 470 -7.31 14.13 10.01
N ILE A 471 -7.53 13.72 8.76
CA ILE A 471 -6.44 13.43 7.82
C ILE A 471 -6.43 14.43 6.68
N THR A 472 -7.59 14.82 6.13
CA THR A 472 -7.66 15.63 4.91
C THR A 472 -7.17 17.07 5.11
N GLU A 473 -7.33 17.65 6.30
CA GLU A 473 -6.80 18.98 6.61
C GLU A 473 -5.26 19.05 6.53
N TRP A 474 -4.56 17.98 6.88
CA TRP A 474 -3.09 17.92 6.82
C TRP A 474 -2.56 17.89 5.39
N VAL A 475 -3.38 17.49 4.41
CA VAL A 475 -3.00 17.47 2.99
C VAL A 475 -2.68 18.87 2.48
N HIS A 476 -3.37 19.88 2.99
CA HIS A 476 -3.28 21.29 2.56
C HIS A 476 -2.63 22.22 3.59
N TYR A 477 -2.05 21.69 4.67
CA TYR A 477 -1.58 22.45 5.82
C TYR A 477 -0.63 23.63 5.50
N TYR A 478 0.18 23.55 4.44
CA TYR A 478 1.08 24.62 3.99
C TYR A 478 0.53 25.41 2.79
N ASN A 479 -0.66 25.12 2.31
CA ASN A 479 -1.31 25.89 1.25
C ASN A 479 -2.28 26.93 1.82
N LEU A 480 -2.35 27.06 3.17
CA LEU A 480 -3.06 28.07 3.90
C LEU A 480 -2.08 29.19 4.31
#